data_c2473188b6ed1720b9aaec7aabc9b56e
#
_entry.id   c2473188b6ed1720b9aaec7aabc9b56e
#
_cell.length_a   1.000
_cell.length_b   1.000
_cell.length_c   1.000
_cell.angle_alpha   90.00
_cell.angle_beta   90.00
_cell.angle_gamma   90.00
#
_symmetry.space_group_name_H-M   'P 1'
#
loop_
_entity.id
_entity.type
_entity.pdbx_description
1 polymer ?
#
loop_
_entity_poly.entity_id
_entity_poly.type
_entity_poly.pdbx_seq_one_letter_code
_entity_poly.pdbx_strand_id
1 'polypeptide(L)'
;MEVGKSTLINIILGKLTNYIGNIVKPKDLKISYVGQDISNLKGSLKEYILKEDIDEHIFKSTLTRLNFPSNLYNIDIEKYSDGQKKKIMIASSLSKKAHIFIWDEPLNYIDVMSRIQIEELILSTKPTLIFIEHDEEFTKNIRTKELKLTNTINVIL
;
A
#
# COMPACT_ATOMS: atom_id res chain seq x y z
N MET A 1 -21.32 1.70 8.53
CA MET A 1 -20.32 2.77 8.68
C MET A 1 -19.05 2.16 9.25
N GLU A 2 -18.00 2.14 8.46
CA GLU A 2 -16.71 1.58 8.88
C GLU A 2 -15.90 2.61 9.65
N VAL A 3 -16.34 2.89 10.86
CA VAL A 3 -15.73 3.90 11.73
C VAL A 3 -14.49 3.31 12.36
N GLY A 4 -13.34 3.99 12.17
CA GLY A 4 -12.13 3.73 12.94
C GLY A 4 -10.95 3.10 12.19
N LYS A 5 -11.13 2.46 11.02
CA LYS A 5 -10.03 1.80 10.29
C LYS A 5 -8.94 2.79 9.88
N SER A 6 -9.30 3.82 9.12
CA SER A 6 -8.35 4.87 8.69
C SER A 6 -7.82 5.68 9.88
N THR A 7 -8.62 5.86 10.93
CA THR A 7 -8.17 6.47 12.18
C THR A 7 -7.06 5.66 12.82
N LEU A 8 -7.23 4.33 12.95
CA LEU A 8 -6.20 3.44 13.48
C LEU A 8 -4.92 3.48 12.65
N ILE A 9 -5.03 3.42 11.31
CA ILE A 9 -3.87 3.57 10.42
C ILE A 9 -3.16 4.90 10.67
N ASN A 10 -3.89 6.02 10.75
CA ASN A 10 -3.31 7.34 10.99
C ASN A 10 -2.60 7.43 12.36
N ILE A 11 -3.11 6.76 13.38
CA ILE A 11 -2.45 6.66 14.68
C ILE A 11 -1.16 5.83 14.55
N ILE A 12 -1.20 4.68 13.89
CA ILE A 12 -0.01 3.83 13.67
C ILE A 12 1.07 4.59 12.89
N LEU A 13 0.67 5.37 11.87
CA LEU A 13 1.57 6.21 11.07
C LEU A 13 2.09 7.44 11.84
N GLY A 14 1.54 7.75 13.02
CA GLY A 14 1.89 8.93 13.80
C GLY A 14 1.31 10.24 13.24
N LYS A 15 0.35 10.16 12.32
CA LYS A 15 -0.35 11.33 11.74
C LYS A 15 -1.43 11.88 12.67
N LEU A 16 -2.00 11.04 13.51
CA LEU A 16 -2.98 11.40 14.53
C LEU A 16 -2.37 11.12 15.92
N THR A 17 -2.30 12.16 16.75
CA THR A 17 -1.67 12.09 18.09
C THR A 17 -2.67 12.27 19.23
N ASN A 18 -3.88 12.74 18.93
CA ASN A 18 -4.92 12.93 19.95
C ASN A 18 -5.80 11.65 20.03
N TYR A 19 -5.40 10.70 20.89
CA TYR A 19 -6.13 9.46 21.16
C TYR A 19 -5.89 9.02 22.60
N ILE A 20 -6.77 8.18 23.12
CA ILE A 20 -6.64 7.55 24.45
C ILE A 20 -6.11 6.14 24.27
N GLY A 21 -5.06 5.78 24.96
CA GLY A 21 -4.42 4.47 24.89
C GLY A 21 -2.92 4.57 24.63
N ASN A 22 -2.28 3.41 24.48
CA ASN A 22 -0.84 3.31 24.23
C ASN A 22 -0.56 2.53 22.93
N ILE A 23 0.37 3.05 22.12
CA ILE A 23 0.97 2.31 21.02
C ILE A 23 2.44 2.11 21.31
N VAL A 24 2.86 0.85 21.31
CA VAL A 24 4.28 0.49 21.46
C VAL A 24 4.81 0.11 20.09
N LYS A 25 5.82 0.85 19.63
CA LYS A 25 6.51 0.61 18.37
C LYS A 25 8.02 0.56 18.60
N PRO A 26 8.77 -0.34 17.93
CA PRO A 26 10.23 -0.25 17.90
C PRO A 26 10.67 1.12 17.38
N LYS A 27 11.78 1.66 17.93
CA LYS A 27 12.29 3.00 17.53
C LYS A 27 12.62 3.08 16.04
N ASP A 28 13.14 1.98 15.48
CA ASP A 28 13.62 1.92 14.09
C ASP A 28 12.59 1.29 13.15
N LEU A 29 11.31 1.24 13.54
CA LEU A 29 10.25 0.65 12.71
C LEU A 29 10.07 1.44 11.41
N LYS A 30 10.37 0.79 10.28
CA LYS A 30 10.15 1.34 8.94
C LYS A 30 8.81 0.85 8.41
N ILE A 31 7.93 1.79 8.10
CA ILE A 31 6.60 1.52 7.56
C ILE A 31 6.55 2.01 6.12
N SER A 32 6.08 1.16 5.21
CA SER A 32 5.71 1.55 3.84
C SER A 32 4.19 1.66 3.75
N TYR A 33 3.68 2.79 3.30
CA TYR A 33 2.25 3.08 3.27
C TYR A 33 1.73 3.32 1.85
N VAL A 34 0.64 2.66 1.51
CA VAL A 34 -0.18 2.94 0.31
C VAL A 34 -1.53 3.46 0.78
N GLY A 35 -1.79 4.73 0.51
CA GLY A 35 -3.07 5.38 0.84
C GLY A 35 -4.05 5.35 -0.32
N GLN A 36 -5.21 5.97 -0.08
CA GLN A 36 -6.26 6.10 -1.09
C GLN A 36 -5.96 7.23 -2.09
N ASP A 37 -5.30 8.30 -1.63
CA ASP A 37 -5.03 9.50 -2.44
C ASP A 37 -3.91 9.26 -3.46
N ILE A 38 -4.26 9.42 -4.72
CA ILE A 38 -3.38 9.31 -5.89
C ILE A 38 -3.05 10.67 -6.51
N SER A 39 -3.62 11.77 -6.01
CA SER A 39 -3.53 13.11 -6.60
C SER A 39 -2.13 13.72 -6.51
N ASN A 40 -1.33 13.29 -5.54
CA ASN A 40 0.00 13.83 -5.26
C ASN A 40 1.11 13.22 -6.14
N LEU A 41 0.78 12.27 -7.01
CA LEU A 41 1.72 11.63 -7.92
C LEU A 41 1.97 12.53 -9.14
N LYS A 42 3.19 13.08 -9.25
CA LYS A 42 3.57 14.07 -10.27
C LYS A 42 5.00 13.86 -10.76
N GLY A 43 5.27 14.41 -11.93
CA GLY A 43 6.59 14.42 -12.55
C GLY A 43 6.94 13.12 -13.25
N SER A 44 8.19 12.98 -13.61
CA SER A 44 8.70 11.79 -14.29
C SER A 44 8.84 10.61 -13.32
N LEU A 45 8.77 9.40 -13.87
CA LEU A 45 8.98 8.17 -13.08
C LEU A 45 10.37 8.14 -12.44
N LYS A 46 11.38 8.71 -13.11
CA LYS A 46 12.74 8.80 -12.60
C LYS A 46 12.83 9.72 -11.37
N GLU A 47 12.21 10.88 -11.42
CA GLU A 47 12.14 11.80 -10.27
C GLU A 47 11.40 11.17 -9.10
N TYR A 48 10.31 10.45 -9.38
CA TYR A 48 9.54 9.71 -8.38
C TYR A 48 10.40 8.66 -7.68
N ILE A 49 11.15 7.83 -8.43
CA ILE A 49 12.05 6.81 -7.89
C ILE A 49 13.08 7.42 -6.94
N LEU A 50 13.72 8.54 -7.35
CA LEU A 50 14.71 9.23 -6.55
C LEU A 50 14.11 9.84 -5.28
N LYS A 51 12.93 10.49 -5.40
CA LYS A 51 12.23 11.12 -4.28
C LYS A 51 11.79 10.12 -3.22
N GLU A 52 11.30 8.95 -3.65
CA GLU A 52 10.78 7.92 -2.78
C GLU A 52 11.88 7.00 -2.20
N ASP A 53 13.14 7.20 -2.62
CA ASP A 53 14.30 6.40 -2.21
C ASP A 53 14.04 4.89 -2.35
N ILE A 54 13.64 4.48 -3.55
CA ILE A 54 13.28 3.10 -3.86
C ILE A 54 14.30 2.46 -4.79
N ASP A 55 14.47 1.14 -4.66
CA ASP A 55 15.29 0.36 -5.58
C ASP A 55 14.62 0.31 -6.96
N GLU A 56 15.27 0.95 -7.94
CA GLU A 56 14.75 1.06 -9.32
C GLU A 56 14.54 -0.30 -9.99
N HIS A 57 15.45 -1.25 -9.74
CA HIS A 57 15.38 -2.58 -10.35
C HIS A 57 14.18 -3.36 -9.79
N ILE A 58 14.01 -3.37 -8.46
CA ILE A 58 12.86 -4.02 -7.81
C ILE A 58 11.56 -3.35 -8.26
N PHE A 59 11.54 -2.02 -8.32
CA PHE A 59 10.39 -1.24 -8.73
C PHE A 59 9.94 -1.59 -10.17
N LYS A 60 10.86 -1.55 -11.13
CA LYS A 60 10.55 -1.88 -12.53
C LYS A 60 10.16 -3.34 -12.71
N SER A 61 10.82 -4.25 -12.01
CA SER A 61 10.45 -5.68 -12.00
C SER A 61 9.03 -5.89 -11.47
N THR A 62 8.68 -5.21 -10.38
CA THR A 62 7.33 -5.26 -9.80
C THR A 62 6.29 -4.69 -10.77
N LEU A 63 6.58 -3.56 -11.42
CA LEU A 63 5.70 -2.98 -12.44
C LEU A 63 5.47 -3.93 -13.62
N THR A 64 6.52 -4.64 -14.06
CA THR A 64 6.41 -5.66 -15.10
C THR A 64 5.46 -6.78 -14.67
N ARG A 65 5.57 -7.27 -13.43
CA ARG A 65 4.66 -8.28 -12.88
C ARG A 65 3.22 -7.79 -12.76
N LEU A 66 3.01 -6.48 -12.60
CA LEU A 66 1.69 -5.84 -12.60
C LEU A 66 1.19 -5.46 -14.01
N ASN A 67 1.82 -5.96 -15.07
CA ASN A 67 1.51 -5.63 -16.47
C ASN A 67 1.44 -4.12 -16.71
N PHE A 68 2.35 -3.35 -16.11
CA PHE A 68 2.45 -1.94 -16.35
C PHE A 68 3.16 -1.68 -17.70
N PRO A 69 2.56 -0.91 -18.64
CA PRO A 69 3.12 -0.72 -19.96
C PRO A 69 4.45 0.05 -19.94
N SER A 70 5.52 -0.54 -20.46
CA SER A 70 6.86 0.07 -20.46
C SER A 70 6.95 1.36 -21.31
N ASN A 71 6.10 1.52 -22.31
CA ASN A 71 6.03 2.75 -23.12
C ASN A 71 5.59 3.98 -22.29
N LEU A 72 5.01 3.76 -21.11
CA LEU A 72 4.62 4.85 -20.21
C LEU A 72 5.79 5.37 -19.35
N TYR A 73 6.92 4.67 -19.29
CA TYR A 73 8.06 5.07 -18.43
C TYR A 73 8.62 6.47 -18.76
N ASN A 74 8.41 6.95 -19.98
CA ASN A 74 8.85 8.28 -20.42
C ASN A 74 7.73 9.33 -20.43
N ILE A 75 6.59 9.00 -19.82
CA ILE A 75 5.43 9.90 -19.74
C ILE A 75 5.29 10.33 -18.27
N ASP A 76 4.93 11.60 -18.06
CA ASP A 76 4.69 12.14 -16.72
C ASP A 76 3.53 11.41 -16.02
N ILE A 77 3.69 11.17 -14.73
CA ILE A 77 2.75 10.37 -13.91
C ILE A 77 1.36 11.01 -13.85
N GLU A 78 1.26 12.33 -13.98
CA GLU A 78 -0.05 13.01 -14.04
C GLU A 78 -0.94 12.48 -15.16
N LYS A 79 -0.35 12.04 -16.28
CA LYS A 79 -1.05 11.52 -17.45
C LYS A 79 -1.48 10.05 -17.32
N TYR A 80 -1.07 9.39 -16.25
CA TYR A 80 -1.46 8.00 -16.01
C TYR A 80 -2.91 7.91 -15.56
N SER A 81 -3.57 6.81 -15.92
CA SER A 81 -4.88 6.48 -15.36
C SER A 81 -4.77 6.22 -13.84
N ASP A 82 -5.89 6.31 -13.13
CA ASP A 82 -5.92 6.09 -11.69
C ASP A 82 -5.43 4.68 -11.31
N GLY A 83 -5.79 3.67 -12.11
CA GLY A 83 -5.28 2.31 -11.94
C GLY A 83 -3.76 2.21 -12.17
N GLN A 84 -3.21 2.91 -13.16
CA GLN A 84 -1.77 2.98 -13.39
C GLN A 84 -1.05 3.68 -12.23
N LYS A 85 -1.59 4.77 -11.71
CA LYS A 85 -1.07 5.46 -10.52
C LYS A 85 -1.09 4.54 -9.30
N LYS A 86 -2.16 3.77 -9.11
CA LYS A 86 -2.25 2.81 -8.02
C LYS A 86 -1.20 1.70 -8.13
N LYS A 87 -0.94 1.18 -9.34
CA LYS A 87 0.15 0.22 -9.60
C LYS A 87 1.52 0.80 -9.24
N ILE A 88 1.77 2.07 -9.57
CA ILE A 88 3.00 2.79 -9.17
C ILE A 88 3.14 2.81 -7.65
N MET A 89 2.09 3.15 -6.91
CA MET A 89 2.12 3.19 -5.45
C MET A 89 2.40 1.82 -4.83
N ILE A 90 1.76 0.76 -5.33
CA ILE A 90 1.97 -0.62 -4.85
C ILE A 90 3.40 -1.08 -5.15
N ALA A 91 3.87 -0.87 -6.38
CA ALA A 91 5.24 -1.21 -6.77
C ALA A 91 6.28 -0.44 -5.95
N SER A 92 6.06 0.86 -5.74
CA SER A 92 6.90 1.70 -4.87
C SER A 92 6.93 1.16 -3.44
N SER A 93 5.77 0.83 -2.89
CA SER A 93 5.67 0.27 -1.54
C SER A 93 6.51 -0.99 -1.39
N LEU A 94 6.35 -1.96 -2.29
CA LEU A 94 7.09 -3.23 -2.26
C LEU A 94 8.59 -3.09 -2.56
N SER A 95 9.02 -1.96 -3.12
CA SER A 95 10.42 -1.68 -3.42
C SER A 95 11.16 -0.98 -2.27
N LYS A 96 10.45 -0.63 -1.20
CA LYS A 96 11.03 -0.01 0.00
C LYS A 96 11.55 -1.05 0.96
N LYS A 97 12.66 -0.75 1.63
CA LYS A 97 13.17 -1.53 2.76
C LYS A 97 12.33 -1.23 4.00
N ALA A 98 11.16 -1.84 4.10
CA ALA A 98 10.23 -1.66 5.20
C ALA A 98 10.09 -2.94 6.05
N HIS A 99 9.77 -2.78 7.33
CA HIS A 99 9.46 -3.88 8.24
C HIS A 99 7.97 -4.25 8.17
N ILE A 100 7.11 -3.25 7.96
CA ILE A 100 5.65 -3.41 7.86
C ILE A 100 5.16 -2.60 6.67
N PHE A 101 4.24 -3.21 5.93
CA PHE A 101 3.51 -2.58 4.84
C PHE A 101 2.09 -2.30 5.31
N ILE A 102 1.57 -1.11 5.07
CA ILE A 102 0.20 -0.73 5.41
C ILE A 102 -0.48 -0.24 4.13
N TRP A 103 -1.55 -0.92 3.71
CA TRP A 103 -2.28 -0.59 2.50
C TRP A 103 -3.74 -0.30 2.81
N ASP A 104 -4.16 0.91 2.47
CA ASP A 104 -5.53 1.40 2.67
C ASP A 104 -6.27 1.39 1.33
N GLU A 105 -7.15 0.41 1.15
CA GLU A 105 -7.92 0.14 -0.07
C GLU A 105 -7.02 0.05 -1.32
N PRO A 106 -6.08 -0.92 -1.35
CA PRO A 106 -5.12 -1.04 -2.45
C PRO A 106 -5.75 -1.35 -3.79
N LEU A 107 -6.95 -1.95 -3.82
CA LEU A 107 -7.61 -2.37 -5.06
C LEU A 107 -8.49 -1.29 -5.70
N ASN A 108 -8.64 -0.13 -5.08
CA ASN A 108 -9.36 0.98 -5.71
C ASN A 108 -8.71 1.31 -7.07
N TYR A 109 -9.55 1.41 -8.13
CA TYR A 109 -9.15 1.65 -9.52
C TYR A 109 -8.41 0.50 -10.20
N ILE A 110 -8.24 -0.66 -9.55
CA ILE A 110 -7.52 -1.81 -10.06
C ILE A 110 -8.49 -2.74 -10.82
N ASP A 111 -8.11 -3.14 -12.03
CA ASP A 111 -8.82 -4.13 -12.82
C ASP A 111 -8.64 -5.55 -12.26
N VAL A 112 -9.56 -6.46 -12.65
CA VAL A 112 -9.59 -7.84 -12.13
C VAL A 112 -8.27 -8.59 -12.40
N MET A 113 -7.66 -8.41 -13.57
CA MET A 113 -6.40 -9.09 -13.90
C MET A 113 -5.25 -8.59 -13.02
N SER A 114 -5.18 -7.28 -12.82
CA SER A 114 -4.18 -6.66 -11.95
C SER A 114 -4.38 -7.04 -10.47
N ARG A 115 -5.63 -7.26 -10.04
CA ARG A 115 -5.92 -7.78 -8.70
C ARG A 115 -5.26 -9.15 -8.49
N ILE A 116 -5.44 -10.08 -9.43
CA ILE A 116 -4.83 -11.41 -9.37
C ILE A 116 -3.30 -11.30 -9.26
N GLN A 117 -2.69 -10.41 -10.03
CA GLN A 117 -1.25 -10.18 -10.01
C GLN A 117 -0.76 -9.61 -8.66
N ILE A 118 -1.55 -8.74 -8.03
CA ILE A 118 -1.26 -8.22 -6.68
C ILE A 118 -1.35 -9.35 -5.65
N GLU A 119 -2.36 -10.21 -5.74
CA GLU A 119 -2.47 -11.41 -4.89
C GLU A 119 -1.23 -12.30 -5.01
N GLU A 120 -0.83 -12.65 -6.24
CA GLU A 120 0.36 -13.45 -6.52
C GLU A 120 1.63 -12.82 -5.97
N LEU A 121 1.77 -11.49 -6.10
CA LEU A 121 2.89 -10.74 -5.53
C LEU A 121 2.94 -10.88 -4.01
N ILE A 122 1.82 -10.68 -3.32
CA ILE A 122 1.74 -10.80 -1.87
C ILE A 122 2.05 -12.23 -1.42
N LEU A 123 1.47 -13.22 -2.07
CA LEU A 123 1.68 -14.64 -1.74
C LEU A 123 3.11 -15.09 -1.97
N SER A 124 3.79 -14.57 -2.99
CA SER A 124 5.18 -14.92 -3.33
C SER A 124 6.20 -14.22 -2.45
N THR A 125 5.97 -12.95 -2.08
CA THR A 125 6.90 -12.14 -1.29
C THR A 125 6.65 -12.24 0.21
N LYS A 126 5.44 -12.60 0.62
CA LYS A 126 5.00 -12.76 2.02
C LYS A 126 5.39 -11.59 2.91
N PRO A 127 5.05 -10.35 2.54
CA PRO A 127 5.37 -9.18 3.36
C PRO A 127 4.57 -9.22 4.67
N THR A 128 5.11 -8.60 5.73
CA THR A 128 4.28 -8.28 6.90
C THR A 128 3.34 -7.15 6.52
N LEU A 129 2.11 -7.49 6.14
CA LEU A 129 1.15 -6.58 5.54
C LEU A 129 -0.08 -6.41 6.42
N ILE A 130 -0.41 -5.16 6.73
CA ILE A 130 -1.71 -4.74 7.28
C ILE A 130 -2.47 -4.07 6.13
N PHE A 131 -3.69 -4.51 5.87
CA PHE A 131 -4.48 -3.90 4.80
C PHE A 131 -5.94 -3.73 5.21
N ILE A 132 -6.57 -2.73 4.62
CA ILE A 132 -8.01 -2.50 4.64
C ILE A 132 -8.50 -2.76 3.22
N GLU A 133 -9.46 -3.64 3.05
CA GLU A 133 -10.04 -3.94 1.76
C GLU A 133 -11.47 -4.45 1.91
N HIS A 134 -12.30 -4.19 0.92
CA HIS A 134 -13.71 -4.59 0.86
C HIS A 134 -13.96 -5.78 -0.06
N ASP A 135 -13.00 -6.12 -0.92
CA ASP A 135 -13.06 -7.29 -1.78
C ASP A 135 -12.89 -8.56 -0.92
N GLU A 136 -13.99 -9.30 -0.77
CA GLU A 136 -14.04 -10.48 0.09
C GLU A 136 -13.16 -11.61 -0.45
N GLU A 137 -13.09 -11.78 -1.78
CA GLU A 137 -12.30 -12.82 -2.42
C GLU A 137 -10.81 -12.57 -2.23
N PHE A 138 -10.34 -11.35 -2.52
CA PHE A 138 -8.98 -10.93 -2.26
C PHE A 138 -8.60 -11.11 -0.79
N THR A 139 -9.47 -10.61 0.10
CA THR A 139 -9.25 -10.70 1.55
C THR A 139 -9.14 -12.15 1.99
N LYS A 140 -10.02 -13.03 1.53
CA LYS A 140 -10.00 -14.46 1.85
C LYS A 140 -8.72 -15.15 1.38
N ASN A 141 -8.20 -14.77 0.20
CA ASN A 141 -7.03 -15.40 -0.41
C ASN A 141 -5.73 -15.04 0.30
N ILE A 142 -5.60 -13.82 0.81
CA ILE A 142 -4.32 -13.32 1.33
C ILE A 142 -4.27 -13.14 2.85
N ARG A 143 -5.41 -13.00 3.53
CA ARG A 143 -5.40 -12.76 4.98
C ARG A 143 -4.92 -13.99 5.76
N THR A 144 -4.08 -13.78 6.74
CA THR A 144 -3.70 -14.77 7.75
C THR A 144 -4.42 -14.55 9.08
N LYS A 145 -4.78 -13.28 9.37
CA LYS A 145 -5.53 -12.86 10.55
C LYS A 145 -6.53 -11.77 10.18
N GLU A 146 -7.58 -11.64 10.96
CA GLU A 146 -8.57 -10.56 10.82
C GLU A 146 -8.70 -9.83 12.14
N LEU A 147 -8.69 -8.50 12.09
CA LEU A 147 -8.98 -7.62 13.21
C LEU A 147 -10.32 -6.93 12.97
N LYS A 148 -11.29 -7.18 13.82
CA LYS A 148 -12.58 -6.46 13.82
C LYS A 148 -12.51 -5.32 14.83
N LEU A 149 -12.70 -4.09 14.35
CA LEU A 149 -12.80 -2.93 15.21
C LEU A 149 -14.21 -2.86 15.80
N THR A 150 -14.27 -2.82 17.12
CA THR A 150 -15.50 -2.60 17.89
C THR A 150 -15.42 -1.23 18.56
N ASN A 151 -16.54 -0.76 19.14
CA ASN A 151 -16.59 0.55 19.82
C ASN A 151 -15.63 0.66 21.02
N THR A 152 -15.06 -0.45 21.47
CA THR A 152 -13.99 -0.49 22.48
C THR A 152 -12.78 -1.17 21.84
N ILE A 153 -11.74 -0.39 21.50
CA ILE A 153 -10.55 -0.93 20.82
C ILE A 153 -9.54 -1.34 21.88
N ASN A 154 -9.43 -2.63 22.16
CA ASN A 154 -8.26 -3.22 22.76
C ASN A 154 -7.49 -3.96 21.68
N VAL A 155 -6.46 -3.33 21.09
CA VAL A 155 -5.57 -3.97 20.12
C VAL A 155 -4.32 -4.41 20.86
N ILE A 156 -4.14 -5.72 21.00
CA ILE A 156 -2.86 -6.33 21.37
C ILE A 156 -2.24 -6.83 20.07
N LEU A 157 -1.18 -6.15 19.63
CA LEU A 157 -0.37 -6.54 18.47
C LEU A 157 0.74 -7.49 18.93
#